data_21de3aa7108cdcdb444335acae45c47f
#
_entry.id   21de3aa7108cdcdb444335acae45c47f
#
_cell.length_a   1.000
_cell.length_b   1.000
_cell.length_c   1.000
_cell.angle_alpha   90.00
_cell.angle_beta   90.00
_cell.angle_gamma   90.00
#
_symmetry.space_group_name_H-M   'P 1'
#
loop_
_entity.id
_entity.type
_entity.pdbx_description
1 polymer ?
#
loop_
_entity_poly.entity_id
_entity_poly.type
_entity_poly.pdbx_seq_one_letter_code
_entity_poly.pdbx_strand_id
1 'polypeptide(L)'
;MSFQLNKLLTILFVILCTTSFSQNKDTINTIDASGKKQGVWKKYHPNGIVRYEGQFKNDKPTGTFKHYDDKGKLSMKVHHFPNTSYANMYYGTGELKATGKYVNQQKDSTWMYYHDNGHPLAEEFYFNGKREGTWKIFYSNGKIAEEKNYTDNIEHGDWIEYYESGKIKSKSTYDKGRMEGKRYFYYENGLTKILGNYSRDVRHGVWMYYNEDGTTKKKEEYNFGKRIDENKDDFMIIDDTLNREKKDILDFEDLFPQKQLNKNE
;
A
#
# COMPACT_ATOMS: atom_id res chain seq x y z
N MET A 1 3.47 -50.53 -76.46
CA MET A 1 2.65 -50.86 -75.27
C MET A 1 3.35 -50.26 -74.05
N SER A 2 3.52 -48.89 -73.97
CA SER A 2 4.21 -48.24 -72.86
C SER A 2 3.73 -46.79 -72.57
N PHE A 3 2.43 -46.50 -72.81
CA PHE A 3 1.92 -45.19 -72.68
C PHE A 3 0.79 -45.01 -71.66
N GLN A 4 0.46 -46.01 -70.92
CA GLN A 4 -0.67 -46.03 -69.95
C GLN A 4 -0.23 -46.04 -68.47
N LEU A 5 1.05 -46.23 -68.15
CA LEU A 5 1.50 -46.36 -66.73
C LEU A 5 1.88 -45.09 -66.06
N ASN A 6 2.11 -44.01 -66.81
CA ASN A 6 2.57 -42.70 -66.19
C ASN A 6 1.43 -41.75 -65.78
N LYS A 7 0.16 -42.04 -66.11
CA LYS A 7 -0.96 -41.16 -65.69
C LYS A 7 -1.60 -41.55 -64.37
N LEU A 8 -1.30 -42.77 -63.84
CA LEU A 8 -1.85 -43.21 -62.57
C LEU A 8 -1.00 -42.80 -61.36
N LEU A 9 0.30 -42.51 -61.61
CA LEU A 9 1.20 -42.12 -60.49
C LEU A 9 1.13 -40.59 -60.14
N THR A 10 0.57 -39.78 -61.05
CA THR A 10 0.50 -38.31 -60.85
C THR A 10 -0.76 -37.88 -60.08
N ILE A 11 -1.77 -38.74 -59.94
CA ILE A 11 -3.01 -38.47 -59.20
C ILE A 11 -2.91 -38.84 -57.73
N LEU A 12 -1.95 -39.68 -57.34
CA LEU A 12 -1.78 -40.15 -55.95
C LEU A 12 -0.94 -39.19 -55.09
N PHE A 13 -0.31 -38.15 -55.68
CA PHE A 13 0.60 -37.23 -54.95
C PHE A 13 -0.02 -35.87 -54.63
N VAL A 14 -1.28 -35.61 -55.02
CA VAL A 14 -1.95 -34.29 -54.76
C VAL A 14 -2.88 -34.36 -53.53
N ILE A 15 -3.10 -35.54 -52.90
CA ILE A 15 -4.06 -35.69 -51.79
C ILE A 15 -3.43 -35.66 -50.41
N LEU A 16 -2.12 -35.39 -50.25
CA LEU A 16 -1.44 -35.49 -48.95
C LEU A 16 -0.80 -34.17 -48.48
N CYS A 17 -1.39 -33.03 -48.78
CA CYS A 17 -0.97 -31.75 -48.17
C CYS A 17 -2.16 -30.85 -47.80
N THR A 18 -3.20 -31.44 -47.22
CA THR A 18 -4.04 -30.65 -46.31
C THR A 18 -3.43 -30.81 -44.90
N THR A 19 -2.30 -30.12 -44.67
CA THR A 19 -1.93 -29.81 -43.31
C THR A 19 -3.08 -28.96 -42.74
N SER A 20 -3.90 -29.60 -41.97
CA SER A 20 -4.83 -28.91 -41.09
C SER A 20 -4.00 -27.99 -40.22
N PHE A 21 -3.90 -26.73 -40.60
CA PHE A 21 -3.63 -25.69 -39.64
C PHE A 21 -4.78 -25.73 -38.63
N SER A 22 -4.63 -26.60 -37.63
CA SER A 22 -5.41 -26.45 -36.41
C SER A 22 -5.10 -25.02 -35.92
N GLN A 23 -5.99 -24.09 -36.22
CA GLN A 23 -6.04 -22.85 -35.47
C GLN A 23 -6.18 -23.28 -34.03
N ASN A 24 -5.08 -23.21 -33.28
CA ASN A 24 -5.10 -23.29 -31.84
C ASN A 24 -5.99 -22.13 -31.41
N LYS A 25 -7.28 -22.35 -31.31
CA LYS A 25 -8.23 -21.45 -30.70
C LYS A 25 -7.74 -21.38 -29.26
N ASP A 26 -7.05 -20.29 -28.90
CA ASP A 26 -6.59 -20.09 -27.54
C ASP A 26 -7.77 -20.32 -26.60
N THR A 27 -7.85 -21.53 -26.05
CA THR A 27 -8.94 -21.93 -25.16
C THR A 27 -8.71 -21.20 -23.85
N ILE A 28 -9.59 -20.22 -23.55
CA ILE A 28 -9.59 -19.50 -22.27
C ILE A 28 -10.50 -20.25 -21.28
N ASN A 29 -10.23 -20.08 -19.98
CA ASN A 29 -11.04 -20.60 -18.88
C ASN A 29 -11.14 -22.13 -18.88
N THR A 30 -10.03 -22.82 -19.17
CA THR A 30 -9.97 -24.29 -19.20
C THR A 30 -9.86 -24.88 -17.81
N ILE A 31 -10.55 -26.02 -17.63
CA ILE A 31 -10.49 -26.85 -16.43
C ILE A 31 -10.01 -28.24 -16.88
N ASP A 32 -9.04 -28.81 -16.16
CA ASP A 32 -8.55 -30.16 -16.43
C ASP A 32 -9.53 -31.24 -15.91
N ALA A 33 -9.18 -32.51 -16.15
CA ALA A 33 -10.00 -33.64 -15.72
C ALA A 33 -10.15 -33.77 -14.19
N SER A 34 -9.30 -33.08 -13.41
CA SER A 34 -9.35 -33.00 -11.94
C SER A 34 -10.15 -31.81 -11.44
N GLY A 35 -10.77 -31.01 -12.31
CA GLY A 35 -11.51 -29.81 -11.97
C GLY A 35 -10.64 -28.57 -11.71
N LYS A 36 -9.32 -28.62 -12.02
CA LYS A 36 -8.39 -27.53 -11.74
C LYS A 36 -8.24 -26.58 -12.92
N LYS A 37 -8.15 -25.29 -12.64
CA LYS A 37 -7.90 -24.23 -13.62
C LYS A 37 -6.52 -24.40 -14.27
N GLN A 38 -6.48 -24.29 -15.62
CA GLN A 38 -5.27 -24.39 -16.43
C GLN A 38 -5.27 -23.29 -17.49
N GLY A 39 -4.07 -22.83 -17.89
CA GLY A 39 -3.88 -21.91 -19.01
C GLY A 39 -4.42 -20.49 -18.77
N VAL A 40 -4.83 -19.83 -19.84
CA VAL A 40 -5.31 -18.43 -19.81
C VAL A 40 -6.72 -18.36 -19.27
N TRP A 41 -6.92 -17.45 -18.31
CA TRP A 41 -8.22 -17.18 -17.68
C TRP A 41 -8.59 -15.72 -17.81
N LYS A 42 -9.86 -15.46 -18.11
CA LYS A 42 -10.48 -14.13 -18.12
C LYS A 42 -11.78 -14.17 -17.33
N LYS A 43 -11.99 -13.16 -16.50
CA LYS A 43 -13.26 -12.91 -15.83
C LYS A 43 -13.75 -11.51 -16.22
N TYR A 44 -15.05 -11.35 -16.25
CA TYR A 44 -15.69 -10.13 -16.72
C TYR A 44 -16.49 -9.48 -15.59
N HIS A 45 -16.63 -8.17 -15.64
CA HIS A 45 -17.58 -7.41 -14.86
C HIS A 45 -19.02 -7.65 -15.39
N PRO A 46 -20.06 -7.30 -14.62
CA PRO A 46 -21.45 -7.45 -15.08
C PRO A 46 -21.76 -6.70 -16.38
N ASN A 47 -21.03 -5.63 -16.71
CA ASN A 47 -21.14 -4.85 -17.94
C ASN A 47 -20.38 -5.45 -19.13
N GLY A 48 -19.77 -6.64 -18.99
CA GLY A 48 -19.03 -7.34 -20.04
C GLY A 48 -17.57 -6.90 -20.23
N ILE A 49 -17.10 -5.91 -19.50
CA ILE A 49 -15.70 -5.49 -19.53
C ILE A 49 -14.84 -6.50 -18.77
N VAL A 50 -13.63 -6.80 -19.30
CA VAL A 50 -12.68 -7.71 -18.61
C VAL A 50 -12.37 -7.17 -17.22
N ARG A 51 -12.61 -7.98 -16.21
CA ARG A 51 -12.27 -7.69 -14.81
C ARG A 51 -10.83 -8.09 -14.49
N TYR A 52 -10.43 -9.28 -14.94
CA TYR A 52 -9.03 -9.71 -14.87
C TYR A 52 -8.70 -10.69 -16.00
N GLU A 53 -7.41 -10.74 -16.35
CA GLU A 53 -6.81 -11.77 -17.19
C GLU A 53 -5.49 -12.23 -16.57
N GLY A 54 -5.18 -13.52 -16.70
CA GLY A 54 -3.97 -14.12 -16.18
C GLY A 54 -3.86 -15.58 -16.52
N GLN A 55 -2.87 -16.26 -15.95
CA GLN A 55 -2.63 -17.70 -16.20
C GLN A 55 -2.72 -18.48 -14.91
N PHE A 56 -3.33 -19.66 -14.99
CA PHE A 56 -3.37 -20.65 -13.91
C PHE A 56 -2.64 -21.92 -14.30
N LYS A 57 -2.03 -22.54 -13.29
CA LYS A 57 -1.49 -23.91 -13.35
C LYS A 57 -1.94 -24.64 -12.08
N ASN A 58 -2.80 -25.65 -12.23
CA ASN A 58 -3.37 -26.44 -11.13
C ASN A 58 -4.01 -25.53 -10.05
N ASP A 59 -4.93 -24.63 -10.44
CA ASP A 59 -5.60 -23.61 -9.62
C ASP A 59 -4.69 -22.50 -9.06
N LYS A 60 -3.37 -22.61 -9.22
CA LYS A 60 -2.44 -21.59 -8.73
C LYS A 60 -2.22 -20.53 -9.80
N PRO A 61 -2.35 -19.24 -9.49
CA PRO A 61 -2.00 -18.17 -10.40
C PRO A 61 -0.50 -18.21 -10.72
N THR A 62 -0.14 -17.99 -11.98
CA THR A 62 1.25 -17.95 -12.46
C THR A 62 1.48 -16.79 -13.41
N GLY A 63 2.72 -16.30 -13.46
CA GLY A 63 3.08 -15.19 -14.34
C GLY A 63 2.33 -13.90 -14.01
N THR A 64 1.92 -13.14 -15.01
CA THR A 64 1.33 -11.81 -14.81
C THR A 64 -0.19 -11.85 -14.91
N PHE A 65 -0.85 -11.38 -13.85
CA PHE A 65 -2.26 -11.03 -13.82
C PHE A 65 -2.42 -9.53 -14.02
N LYS A 66 -3.41 -9.17 -14.82
CA LYS A 66 -3.87 -7.80 -14.98
C LYS A 66 -5.32 -7.71 -14.53
N HIS A 67 -5.61 -6.74 -13.69
CA HIS A 67 -6.94 -6.41 -13.21
C HIS A 67 -7.36 -5.07 -13.78
N TYR A 68 -8.63 -4.95 -14.12
CA TYR A 68 -9.20 -3.76 -14.72
C TYR A 68 -10.43 -3.32 -13.92
N ASP A 69 -10.70 -2.03 -13.90
CA ASP A 69 -11.92 -1.48 -13.34
C ASP A 69 -13.13 -1.72 -14.27
N ASP A 70 -14.31 -1.29 -13.86
CA ASP A 70 -15.56 -1.43 -14.63
C ASP A 70 -15.62 -0.55 -15.89
N LYS A 71 -14.63 0.34 -16.09
CA LYS A 71 -14.42 1.17 -17.28
C LYS A 71 -13.34 0.58 -18.20
N GLY A 72 -12.71 -0.54 -17.83
CA GLY A 72 -11.65 -1.21 -18.59
C GLY A 72 -10.26 -0.62 -18.39
N LYS A 73 -10.07 0.29 -17.42
CA LYS A 73 -8.76 0.83 -17.10
C LYS A 73 -7.98 -0.15 -16.22
N LEU A 74 -6.69 -0.29 -16.46
CA LEU A 74 -5.80 -1.12 -15.65
C LEU A 74 -5.75 -0.57 -14.22
N SER A 75 -6.22 -1.36 -13.25
CA SER A 75 -6.21 -1.00 -11.83
C SER A 75 -5.09 -1.67 -11.03
N MET A 76 -4.68 -2.88 -11.46
CA MET A 76 -3.61 -3.60 -10.80
C MET A 76 -2.92 -4.58 -11.75
N LYS A 77 -1.60 -4.71 -11.61
CA LYS A 77 -0.77 -5.72 -12.25
C LYS A 77 -0.04 -6.50 -11.17
N VAL A 78 -0.20 -7.83 -11.17
CA VAL A 78 0.48 -8.71 -10.20
C VAL A 78 1.30 -9.74 -10.95
N HIS A 79 2.56 -9.87 -10.60
CA HIS A 79 3.41 -10.94 -11.10
C HIS A 79 3.58 -12.01 -10.02
N HIS A 80 3.09 -13.22 -10.32
CA HIS A 80 3.06 -14.34 -9.40
C HIS A 80 4.26 -15.28 -9.59
N PHE A 81 4.89 -15.61 -8.49
CA PHE A 81 5.84 -16.70 -8.30
C PHE A 81 5.24 -17.71 -7.31
N PRO A 82 5.85 -18.88 -7.07
CA PRO A 82 5.23 -19.93 -6.24
C PRO A 82 4.73 -19.47 -4.87
N ASN A 83 5.50 -18.68 -4.15
CA ASN A 83 5.16 -18.21 -2.79
C ASN A 83 5.22 -16.69 -2.64
N THR A 84 5.46 -15.98 -3.74
CA THR A 84 5.71 -14.55 -3.74
C THR A 84 4.95 -13.89 -4.88
N SER A 85 4.47 -12.68 -4.68
CA SER A 85 3.91 -11.87 -5.76
C SER A 85 4.36 -10.43 -5.62
N TYR A 86 4.58 -9.76 -6.77
CA TYR A 86 4.87 -8.33 -6.82
C TYR A 86 3.68 -7.63 -7.46
N ALA A 87 3.14 -6.65 -6.76
CA ALA A 87 1.96 -5.91 -7.19
C ALA A 87 2.32 -4.47 -7.52
N ASN A 88 1.76 -3.98 -8.64
CA ASN A 88 1.69 -2.57 -8.98
C ASN A 88 0.19 -2.21 -9.10
N MET A 89 -0.24 -1.22 -8.35
CA MET A 89 -1.59 -0.68 -8.38
C MET A 89 -1.58 0.67 -9.08
N TYR A 90 -2.66 1.03 -9.76
CA TYR A 90 -2.72 2.22 -10.58
C TYR A 90 -3.96 3.04 -10.27
N TYR A 91 -3.85 4.35 -10.39
CA TYR A 91 -4.99 5.25 -10.43
C TYR A 91 -5.76 5.10 -11.75
N GLY A 92 -6.99 5.56 -11.80
CA GLY A 92 -7.78 5.60 -13.03
C GLY A 92 -7.17 6.47 -14.15
N THR A 93 -6.18 7.30 -13.83
CA THR A 93 -5.35 8.07 -14.76
C THR A 93 -4.27 7.21 -15.44
N GLY A 94 -3.91 6.05 -14.83
CA GLY A 94 -2.83 5.18 -15.26
C GLY A 94 -1.53 5.36 -14.48
N GLU A 95 -1.45 6.38 -13.62
CA GLU A 95 -0.29 6.62 -12.77
C GLU A 95 -0.18 5.55 -11.69
N LEU A 96 1.06 5.26 -11.25
CA LEU A 96 1.33 4.28 -10.20
C LEU A 96 0.78 4.81 -8.87
N LYS A 97 -0.04 3.99 -8.22
CA LYS A 97 -0.67 4.29 -6.92
C LYS A 97 0.06 3.61 -5.77
N ALA A 98 0.46 2.35 -5.96
CA ALA A 98 1.19 1.60 -4.96
C ALA A 98 2.02 0.49 -5.60
N THR A 99 3.12 0.11 -4.96
CA THR A 99 3.91 -1.06 -5.32
C THR A 99 4.39 -1.77 -4.07
N GLY A 100 4.45 -3.10 -4.13
CA GLY A 100 4.93 -3.89 -3.02
C GLY A 100 4.95 -5.38 -3.30
N LYS A 101 5.38 -6.11 -2.31
CA LYS A 101 5.56 -7.56 -2.35
C LYS A 101 4.58 -8.26 -1.42
N TYR A 102 4.07 -9.39 -1.87
CA TYR A 102 3.35 -10.36 -1.05
C TYR A 102 4.18 -11.64 -0.91
N VAL A 103 4.19 -12.20 0.28
CA VAL A 103 4.69 -13.54 0.57
C VAL A 103 3.54 -14.33 1.20
N ASN A 104 3.22 -15.50 0.66
CA ASN A 104 2.06 -16.30 1.12
C ASN A 104 0.76 -15.48 1.22
N GLN A 105 0.51 -14.58 0.26
CA GLN A 105 -0.65 -13.68 0.18
C GLN A 105 -0.71 -12.59 1.28
N GLN A 106 0.34 -12.40 2.06
CA GLN A 106 0.47 -11.34 3.05
C GLN A 106 1.45 -10.29 2.58
N LYS A 107 1.20 -9.02 2.89
CA LYS A 107 2.17 -7.93 2.63
C LYS A 107 3.48 -8.26 3.31
N ASP A 108 4.58 -8.03 2.60
CA ASP A 108 5.94 -8.28 3.07
C ASP A 108 6.91 -7.26 2.50
N SER A 109 7.99 -6.97 3.22
CA SER A 109 8.98 -5.97 2.82
C SER A 109 8.37 -4.56 2.69
N THR A 110 9.02 -3.69 1.93
CA THR A 110 8.58 -2.30 1.74
C THR A 110 7.42 -2.22 0.75
N TRP A 111 6.41 -1.45 1.13
CA TRP A 111 5.30 -0.99 0.31
C TRP A 111 5.43 0.51 0.12
N MET A 112 5.46 0.94 -1.14
CA MET A 112 5.48 2.35 -1.53
C MET A 112 4.11 2.75 -2.06
N TYR A 113 3.64 3.91 -1.64
CA TYR A 113 2.41 4.54 -2.12
C TYR A 113 2.76 5.89 -2.71
N TYR A 114 1.98 6.31 -3.69
CA TYR A 114 2.24 7.53 -4.45
C TYR A 114 0.95 8.34 -4.60
N HIS A 115 1.08 9.65 -4.68
CA HIS A 115 0.05 10.54 -5.16
C HIS A 115 -0.18 10.32 -6.67
N ASP A 116 -1.28 10.82 -7.19
CA ASP A 116 -1.61 10.77 -8.63
C ASP A 116 -0.65 11.58 -9.51
N ASN A 117 0.11 12.51 -8.93
CA ASN A 117 1.20 13.24 -9.58
C ASN A 117 2.55 12.49 -9.56
N GLY A 118 2.59 11.25 -9.02
CA GLY A 118 3.77 10.40 -8.94
C GLY A 118 4.71 10.68 -7.76
N HIS A 119 4.45 11.69 -6.93
CA HIS A 119 5.24 11.93 -5.72
C HIS A 119 4.96 10.86 -4.66
N PRO A 120 5.96 10.47 -3.86
CA PRO A 120 5.75 9.56 -2.73
C PRO A 120 4.67 10.09 -1.79
N LEU A 121 3.78 9.20 -1.33
CA LEU A 121 2.77 9.47 -0.30
C LEU A 121 3.16 8.80 1.02
N ALA A 122 3.50 7.51 0.97
CA ALA A 122 3.89 6.75 2.14
C ALA A 122 4.86 5.61 1.80
N GLU A 123 5.69 5.26 2.77
CA GLU A 123 6.56 4.09 2.78
C GLU A 123 6.24 3.27 4.02
N GLU A 124 5.85 2.02 3.83
CA GLU A 124 5.43 1.11 4.89
C GLU A 124 6.27 -0.16 4.83
N PHE A 125 6.75 -0.63 5.97
CA PHE A 125 7.45 -1.90 6.03
C PHE A 125 6.59 -2.96 6.73
N TYR A 126 6.54 -4.15 6.11
CA TYR A 126 5.78 -5.29 6.60
C TYR A 126 6.68 -6.52 6.73
N PHE A 127 6.40 -7.31 7.75
CA PHE A 127 6.95 -8.65 7.90
C PHE A 127 5.81 -9.62 8.22
N ASN A 128 5.62 -10.63 7.35
CA ASN A 128 4.52 -11.61 7.48
C ASN A 128 3.14 -10.97 7.69
N GLY A 129 2.81 -9.93 6.94
CA GLY A 129 1.53 -9.21 6.99
C GLY A 129 1.35 -8.24 8.16
N LYS A 130 2.34 -8.12 9.03
CA LYS A 130 2.33 -7.21 10.17
C LYS A 130 3.19 -5.98 9.89
N ARG A 131 2.74 -4.83 10.38
CA ARG A 131 3.54 -3.59 10.39
C ARG A 131 4.79 -3.82 11.24
N GLU A 132 5.95 -3.48 10.68
CA GLU A 132 7.23 -3.64 11.33
C GLU A 132 8.16 -2.49 10.94
N GLY A 133 9.08 -2.09 11.82
CA GLY A 133 10.05 -1.04 11.54
C GLY A 133 9.44 0.35 11.37
N THR A 134 10.14 1.21 10.61
CA THR A 134 9.76 2.62 10.43
C THR A 134 8.82 2.80 9.25
N TRP A 135 7.70 3.43 9.50
CA TRP A 135 6.75 3.94 8.51
C TRP A 135 6.97 5.41 8.29
N LYS A 136 6.89 5.85 7.03
CA LYS A 136 7.08 7.25 6.64
C LYS A 136 5.88 7.75 5.85
N ILE A 137 5.51 8.98 6.11
CA ILE A 137 4.55 9.76 5.33
C ILE A 137 5.32 10.93 4.72
N PHE A 138 4.97 11.32 3.50
CA PHE A 138 5.66 12.37 2.78
C PHE A 138 4.71 13.53 2.49
N TYR A 139 5.26 14.75 2.54
CA TYR A 139 4.63 15.93 1.96
C TYR A 139 4.60 15.85 0.44
N SER A 140 3.73 16.63 -0.18
CA SER A 140 3.64 16.74 -1.65
C SER A 140 4.95 17.19 -2.33
N ASN A 141 5.84 17.86 -1.59
CA ASN A 141 7.18 18.25 -2.05
C ASN A 141 8.21 17.10 -1.95
N GLY A 142 7.79 15.89 -1.53
CA GLY A 142 8.63 14.69 -1.40
C GLY A 142 9.46 14.62 -0.11
N LYS A 143 9.39 15.61 0.78
CA LYS A 143 10.06 15.55 2.09
C LYS A 143 9.23 14.74 3.07
N ILE A 144 9.89 14.12 4.05
CA ILE A 144 9.23 13.37 5.11
C ILE A 144 8.38 14.33 5.96
N ALA A 145 7.11 13.96 6.17
CA ALA A 145 6.17 14.66 7.06
C ALA A 145 6.09 13.97 8.43
N GLU A 146 6.15 12.63 8.42
CA GLU A 146 6.04 11.84 9.65
C GLU A 146 6.87 10.55 9.54
N GLU A 147 7.48 10.16 10.65
CA GLU A 147 8.09 8.84 10.86
C GLU A 147 7.51 8.22 12.12
N LYS A 148 7.07 6.98 12.03
CA LYS A 148 6.52 6.23 13.15
C LYS A 148 7.03 4.80 13.12
N ASN A 149 7.38 4.26 14.28
CA ASN A 149 7.89 2.90 14.40
C ASN A 149 6.82 1.92 14.88
N TYR A 150 6.87 0.71 14.33
CA TYR A 150 5.96 -0.39 14.65
C TYR A 150 6.74 -1.66 14.96
N THR A 151 6.18 -2.45 15.87
CA THR A 151 6.57 -3.84 16.12
C THR A 151 5.29 -4.66 16.23
N ASP A 152 5.14 -5.70 15.38
CA ASP A 152 3.96 -6.57 15.38
C ASP A 152 2.61 -5.82 15.27
N ASN A 153 2.50 -4.79 14.42
CA ASN A 153 1.33 -3.88 14.25
C ASN A 153 1.11 -2.86 15.39
N ILE A 154 1.96 -2.83 16.40
CA ILE A 154 1.80 -1.97 17.59
C ILE A 154 2.84 -0.85 17.50
N GLU A 155 2.43 0.40 17.70
CA GLU A 155 3.36 1.53 17.78
C GLU A 155 4.34 1.30 18.93
N HIS A 156 5.64 1.39 18.60
CA HIS A 156 6.73 1.23 19.56
C HIS A 156 7.95 2.02 19.12
N GLY A 157 8.55 2.79 20.03
CA GLY A 157 9.70 3.63 19.72
C GLY A 157 9.32 5.04 19.31
N ASP A 158 10.18 5.69 18.54
CA ASP A 158 10.06 7.10 18.20
C ASP A 158 8.91 7.36 17.22
N TRP A 159 8.21 8.47 17.45
CA TRP A 159 7.32 9.15 16.53
C TRP A 159 7.82 10.58 16.32
N ILE A 160 8.17 10.91 15.08
CA ILE A 160 8.73 12.20 14.70
C ILE A 160 7.84 12.81 13.60
N GLU A 161 7.46 14.06 13.80
CA GLU A 161 6.76 14.87 12.82
C GLU A 161 7.71 15.98 12.35
N TYR A 162 7.62 16.35 11.07
CA TYR A 162 8.47 17.34 10.44
C TYR A 162 7.63 18.51 9.89
N TYR A 163 8.25 19.66 9.74
CA TYR A 163 7.75 20.76 8.92
C TYR A 163 8.06 20.47 7.43
N GLU A 164 7.36 21.13 6.52
CA GLU A 164 7.66 21.04 5.08
C GLU A 164 9.09 21.48 4.73
N SER A 165 9.72 22.30 5.56
CA SER A 165 11.14 22.65 5.46
C SER A 165 12.06 21.43 5.68
N GLY A 166 11.56 20.36 6.34
CA GLY A 166 12.30 19.17 6.76
C GLY A 166 12.86 19.27 8.18
N LYS A 167 12.60 20.36 8.92
CA LYS A 167 12.98 20.48 10.32
C LYS A 167 11.99 19.73 11.21
N ILE A 168 12.46 19.22 12.35
CA ILE A 168 11.62 18.50 13.30
C ILE A 168 10.56 19.45 13.87
N LYS A 169 9.28 19.06 13.78
CA LYS A 169 8.11 19.77 14.34
C LYS A 169 7.73 19.20 15.70
N SER A 170 7.76 17.86 15.86
CA SER A 170 7.55 17.23 17.15
C SER A 170 8.30 15.91 17.26
N LYS A 171 8.55 15.49 18.51
CA LYS A 171 9.11 14.18 18.83
C LYS A 171 8.45 13.61 20.06
N SER A 172 8.07 12.36 20.01
CA SER A 172 7.51 11.58 21.12
C SER A 172 7.93 10.12 21.02
N THR A 173 7.60 9.34 22.05
CA THR A 173 7.89 7.90 22.10
C THR A 173 6.62 7.15 22.42
N TYR A 174 6.46 5.99 21.76
CA TYR A 174 5.39 5.04 22.04
C TYR A 174 5.97 3.79 22.71
N ASP A 175 5.25 3.26 23.68
CA ASP A 175 5.47 1.93 24.23
C ASP A 175 4.17 1.15 24.20
N LYS A 176 4.20 0.00 23.50
CA LYS A 176 3.04 -0.91 23.37
C LYS A 176 1.76 -0.19 22.93
N GLY A 177 1.85 0.65 21.90
CA GLY A 177 0.74 1.37 21.31
C GLY A 177 0.26 2.59 22.08
N ARG A 178 0.98 2.99 23.15
CA ARG A 178 0.64 4.16 23.97
C ARG A 178 1.77 5.16 24.00
N MET A 179 1.41 6.43 23.92
CA MET A 179 2.38 7.50 24.09
C MET A 179 2.88 7.52 25.53
N GLU A 180 4.19 7.42 25.71
CA GLU A 180 4.85 7.36 27.00
C GLU A 180 6.10 8.24 27.00
N GLY A 181 6.40 8.91 28.11
CA GLY A 181 7.58 9.72 28.28
C GLY A 181 7.47 11.14 27.70
N LYS A 182 8.63 11.72 27.41
CA LYS A 182 8.69 13.14 26.97
C LYS A 182 8.14 13.33 25.57
N ARG A 183 7.39 14.42 25.38
CA ARG A 183 7.00 14.96 24.10
C ARG A 183 7.53 16.36 23.93
N TYR A 184 8.19 16.61 22.79
CA TYR A 184 8.74 17.88 22.37
C TYR A 184 7.96 18.41 21.17
N PHE A 185 7.68 19.68 21.18
CA PHE A 185 7.27 20.43 19.99
C PHE A 185 8.29 21.53 19.77
N TYR A 186 8.60 21.80 18.53
CA TYR A 186 9.58 22.79 18.14
C TYR A 186 8.94 23.87 17.27
N TYR A 187 9.49 25.07 17.33
CA TYR A 187 9.28 26.08 16.32
C TYR A 187 10.12 25.78 15.08
N GLU A 188 9.79 26.39 13.95
CA GLU A 188 10.55 26.16 12.71
C GLU A 188 11.99 26.69 12.76
N ASN A 189 12.28 27.64 13.68
CA ASN A 189 13.65 28.07 13.99
C ASN A 189 14.46 27.02 14.79
N GLY A 190 13.82 25.90 15.23
CA GLY A 190 14.41 24.80 15.97
C GLY A 190 14.36 24.94 17.50
N LEU A 191 13.90 26.08 18.02
CA LEU A 191 13.74 26.26 19.46
C LEU A 191 12.51 25.49 19.96
N THR A 192 12.59 25.00 21.20
CA THR A 192 11.48 24.28 21.83
C THR A 192 10.28 25.20 22.01
N LYS A 193 9.11 24.77 21.52
CA LYS A 193 7.81 25.41 21.66
C LYS A 193 7.07 24.90 22.90
N ILE A 194 7.02 23.56 23.05
CA ILE A 194 6.37 22.90 24.17
C ILE A 194 7.22 21.68 24.56
N LEU A 195 7.36 21.49 25.85
CA LEU A 195 7.96 20.29 26.45
C LEU A 195 7.02 19.79 27.54
N GLY A 196 6.60 18.54 27.42
CA GLY A 196 5.78 17.90 28.43
C GLY A 196 6.06 16.41 28.52
N ASN A 197 5.27 15.74 29.34
CA ASN A 197 5.37 14.31 29.54
C ASN A 197 4.00 13.66 29.37
N TYR A 198 3.96 12.51 28.71
CA TYR A 198 2.81 11.62 28.63
C TYR A 198 3.03 10.39 29.52
N SER A 199 1.96 9.90 30.10
CA SER A 199 1.89 8.58 30.69
C SER A 199 0.62 7.92 30.21
N ARG A 200 0.74 6.82 29.45
CA ARG A 200 -0.40 6.07 28.87
C ARG A 200 -1.39 6.94 28.12
N ASP A 201 -0.90 7.73 27.15
CA ASP A 201 -1.65 8.64 26.28
C ASP A 201 -2.20 9.91 26.94
N VAL A 202 -2.01 10.11 28.25
CA VAL A 202 -2.49 11.30 28.96
C VAL A 202 -1.34 12.19 29.43
N ARG A 203 -1.56 13.49 29.46
CA ARG A 203 -0.58 14.44 29.99
C ARG A 203 -0.33 14.15 31.47
N HIS A 204 0.96 14.14 31.86
CA HIS A 204 1.37 13.91 33.23
C HIS A 204 2.59 14.74 33.58
N GLY A 205 2.64 15.29 34.82
CA GLY A 205 3.73 16.12 35.30
C GLY A 205 3.72 17.53 34.68
N VAL A 206 4.88 18.14 34.62
CA VAL A 206 5.06 19.55 34.20
C VAL A 206 5.09 19.66 32.69
N TRP A 207 4.32 20.66 32.19
CA TRP A 207 4.30 21.09 30.81
C TRP A 207 4.82 22.50 30.72
N MET A 208 5.90 22.71 29.98
CA MET A 208 6.55 24.01 29.74
C MET A 208 6.20 24.50 28.35
N TYR A 209 5.82 25.75 28.26
CA TYR A 209 5.54 26.46 27.01
C TYR A 209 6.52 27.60 26.85
N TYR A 210 7.06 27.75 25.66
CA TYR A 210 8.06 28.79 25.38
C TYR A 210 7.59 29.69 24.23
N ASN A 211 8.07 30.89 24.20
CA ASN A 211 7.96 31.83 23.08
C ASN A 211 8.98 31.44 21.99
N GLU A 212 8.83 32.04 20.83
CA GLU A 212 9.71 31.75 19.68
C GLU A 212 11.16 32.26 19.86
N ASP A 213 11.37 33.16 20.80
CA ASP A 213 12.68 33.64 21.27
C ASP A 213 13.31 32.74 22.34
N GLY A 214 12.64 31.65 22.74
CA GLY A 214 13.09 30.68 23.75
C GLY A 214 12.77 31.08 25.19
N THR A 215 12.18 32.26 25.45
CA THR A 215 11.75 32.67 26.82
C THR A 215 10.54 31.83 27.26
N THR A 216 10.42 31.60 28.57
CA THR A 216 9.30 30.85 29.12
C THR A 216 8.01 31.68 29.01
N LYS A 217 6.98 31.09 28.35
CA LYS A 217 5.64 31.65 28.20
C LYS A 217 4.76 31.29 29.39
N LYS A 218 4.69 30.01 29.73
CA LYS A 218 3.89 29.51 30.87
C LYS A 218 4.33 28.10 31.27
N LYS A 219 3.90 27.71 32.47
CA LYS A 219 4.01 26.36 33.03
C LYS A 219 2.62 25.87 33.40
N GLU A 220 2.36 24.60 33.13
CA GLU A 220 1.16 23.87 33.56
C GLU A 220 1.58 22.58 34.24
N GLU A 221 0.74 22.05 35.12
CA GLU A 221 0.98 20.77 35.76
C GLU A 221 -0.25 19.88 35.61
N TYR A 222 -0.01 18.60 35.30
CA TYR A 222 -1.04 17.61 35.04
C TYR A 222 -0.85 16.38 35.91
N ASN A 223 -1.95 15.85 36.42
CA ASN A 223 -2.01 14.55 37.06
C ASN A 223 -2.94 13.64 36.27
N PHE A 224 -2.36 12.72 35.48
CA PHE A 224 -3.07 11.80 34.59
C PHE A 224 -4.21 12.44 33.81
N GLY A 225 -3.87 13.46 33.03
CA GLY A 225 -4.79 14.20 32.15
C GLY A 225 -5.53 15.35 32.80
N LYS A 226 -5.63 15.39 34.15
CA LYS A 226 -6.28 16.47 34.89
C LYS A 226 -5.27 17.57 35.21
N ARG A 227 -5.54 18.80 34.77
CA ARG A 227 -4.73 19.97 35.12
C ARG A 227 -4.85 20.24 36.62
N ILE A 228 -3.72 20.47 37.28
CA ILE A 228 -3.67 20.77 38.74
C ILE A 228 -3.88 22.23 39.00
N ASP A 229 -3.35 23.15 38.15
CA ASP A 229 -3.48 24.58 38.29
C ASP A 229 -4.79 25.10 37.70
N GLU A 230 -5.67 25.68 38.54
CA GLU A 230 -6.94 26.31 38.12
C GLU A 230 -6.78 27.76 37.59
N ASN A 231 -5.75 28.12 36.89
CA ASN A 231 -5.76 29.41 36.18
C ASN A 231 -6.41 29.23 34.81
N LYS A 232 -7.70 29.60 34.78
CA LYS A 232 -8.47 29.80 33.55
C LYS A 232 -7.77 30.86 32.71
N ASP A 233 -7.42 30.50 31.53
CA ASP A 233 -7.33 31.23 30.27
C ASP A 233 -6.11 30.78 29.46
N ASP A 234 -6.41 30.42 28.26
CA ASP A 234 -5.63 30.12 27.07
C ASP A 234 -5.59 28.62 26.66
N PHE A 235 -6.71 28.26 26.06
CA PHE A 235 -6.77 27.09 25.18
C PHE A 235 -6.03 27.39 23.87
N MET A 236 -4.80 26.93 23.74
CA MET A 236 -4.14 26.96 22.44
C MET A 236 -4.61 25.80 21.60
N ILE A 237 -5.26 26.11 20.49
CA ILE A 237 -5.61 25.17 19.42
C ILE A 237 -4.29 24.65 18.85
N ILE A 238 -4.02 23.36 19.06
CA ILE A 238 -2.96 22.65 18.33
C ILE A 238 -3.49 22.50 16.91
N ASP A 239 -2.75 23.04 15.96
CA ASP A 239 -3.06 23.05 14.55
C ASP A 239 -3.39 21.63 14.03
N ASP A 240 -4.61 21.46 13.54
CA ASP A 240 -5.23 20.19 13.13
C ASP A 240 -4.90 19.80 11.68
N THR A 241 -3.92 20.49 11.04
CA THR A 241 -3.59 20.28 9.63
C THR A 241 -3.11 18.85 9.36
N LEU A 242 -2.38 18.22 10.31
CA LEU A 242 -1.96 16.82 10.19
C LEU A 242 -3.10 15.80 10.28
N ASN A 243 -4.22 16.16 10.92
CA ASN A 243 -5.38 15.26 11.00
C ASN A 243 -6.11 15.11 9.65
N ARG A 244 -6.01 16.08 8.75
CA ARG A 244 -6.59 15.98 7.40
C ARG A 244 -5.81 14.98 6.53
N GLU A 245 -4.49 15.07 6.52
CA GLU A 245 -3.65 14.14 5.76
C GLU A 245 -3.71 12.72 6.33
N LYS A 246 -3.83 12.56 7.67
CA LYS A 246 -4.07 11.27 8.32
C LYS A 246 -5.41 10.64 7.92
N LYS A 247 -6.46 11.45 7.75
CA LYS A 247 -7.76 10.97 7.31
C LYS A 247 -7.69 10.39 5.90
N ASP A 248 -6.97 11.06 5.01
CA ASP A 248 -6.79 10.59 3.62
C ASP A 248 -6.00 9.27 3.56
N ILE A 249 -5.12 9.01 4.54
CA ILE A 249 -4.34 7.75 4.64
C ILE A 249 -5.16 6.62 5.27
N LEU A 250 -5.98 6.91 6.27
CA LEU A 250 -6.92 5.94 6.86
C LEU A 250 -7.96 5.51 5.82
N ASP A 251 -8.52 6.46 5.05
CA ASP A 251 -9.41 6.17 3.92
C ASP A 251 -8.69 5.35 2.82
N PHE A 252 -7.36 5.38 2.78
CA PHE A 252 -6.56 4.59 1.86
C PHE A 252 -6.48 3.10 2.22
N GLU A 253 -6.45 2.74 3.51
CA GLU A 253 -6.54 1.33 3.94
C GLU A 253 -7.93 0.74 3.66
N ASP A 254 -9.00 1.54 3.76
CA ASP A 254 -10.37 1.14 3.43
C ASP A 254 -10.58 0.92 1.93
N LEU A 255 -9.81 1.59 1.07
CA LEU A 255 -9.87 1.40 -0.39
C LEU A 255 -9.30 0.04 -0.86
N PHE A 256 -8.53 -0.65 -0.03
CA PHE A 256 -7.92 -1.95 -0.34
C PHE A 256 -8.08 -2.96 0.80
N PRO A 257 -9.32 -3.36 1.13
CA PRO A 257 -9.53 -4.40 2.14
C PRO A 257 -8.81 -5.68 1.69
N GLN A 258 -7.97 -6.23 2.57
CA GLN A 258 -7.20 -7.48 2.38
C GLN A 258 -8.07 -8.65 1.89
N LYS A 259 -9.39 -8.57 2.10
CA LYS A 259 -10.38 -9.56 1.63
C LYS A 259 -10.53 -9.69 0.11
N GLN A 260 -10.07 -8.74 -0.69
CA GLN A 260 -10.24 -8.85 -2.16
C GLN A 260 -9.25 -9.82 -2.81
N LEU A 261 -8.11 -10.12 -2.18
CA LEU A 261 -7.16 -11.10 -2.70
C LEU A 261 -7.58 -12.55 -2.39
N ASN A 262 -8.39 -12.77 -1.36
CA ASN A 262 -8.83 -14.10 -0.92
C ASN A 262 -10.21 -14.52 -1.44
N LYS A 263 -10.95 -13.67 -2.17
CA LYS A 263 -12.25 -14.01 -2.77
C LYS A 263 -12.09 -14.52 -4.21
N ASN A 264 -11.33 -15.59 -4.38
CA ASN A 264 -11.30 -16.38 -5.61
C ASN A 264 -11.61 -17.85 -5.30
N GLU A 265 -12.51 -18.13 -4.37
CA GLU A 265 -13.21 -19.39 -4.30
C GLU A 265 -14.51 -19.34 -5.10
#